data_bf424535188473955fcc27f62c92b424
#
_entry.id   bf424535188473955fcc27f62c92b424
#
_cell.length_a   1.000
_cell.length_b   1.000
_cell.length_c   1.000
_cell.angle_alpha   90.00
_cell.angle_beta   90.00
_cell.angle_gamma   90.00
#
_symmetry.space_group_name_H-M   'P 1'
#
loop_
_entity.id
_entity.type
_entity.pdbx_description
1 polymer ?
#
loop_
_entity_poly.entity_id
_entity_poly.type
_entity_poly.pdbx_seq_one_letter_code
_entity_poly.pdbx_strand_id
1 'polypeptide(L)'
;MFKKNSLILILLLPVFLTGCARAQGALAPTGESSPAQEMAPIESNPDQFLPQVEPASLEPIINYVDGLNLALTGDFSPLRATALVGCGCLAIANRLENLFKSASLIGGNYKLASIKLEKDGQNQKSFKVVVDRSEIRRVDKFNHQSILWSASKISNTFIVKRSGGAWLLRDTK
;
A
#
# COMPACT_ATOMS: atom_id res chain seq x y z
N MET A 1 -42.87 -25.96 9.52
CA MET A 1 -43.52 -25.40 10.70
C MET A 1 -42.58 -25.53 11.89
N PHE A 2 -41.68 -24.57 12.10
CA PHE A 2 -41.02 -24.32 13.39
C PHE A 2 -40.54 -22.87 13.40
N LYS A 3 -41.27 -22.05 14.14
CA LYS A 3 -40.89 -20.70 14.62
C LYS A 3 -39.93 -20.84 15.79
N LYS A 4 -38.91 -20.01 15.85
CA LYS A 4 -38.31 -19.51 17.11
C LYS A 4 -37.34 -18.38 16.76
N ASN A 5 -37.76 -17.22 17.02
CA ASN A 5 -37.66 -16.33 18.19
C ASN A 5 -36.22 -15.80 18.36
N SER A 6 -36.15 -14.58 17.91
CA SER A 6 -35.19 -13.54 18.16
C SER A 6 -35.06 -13.22 19.66
N LEU A 7 -33.85 -13.06 20.13
CA LEU A 7 -33.57 -12.35 21.38
C LEU A 7 -32.51 -11.30 21.08
N ILE A 8 -33.00 -10.06 21.02
CA ILE A 8 -32.19 -8.86 20.91
C ILE A 8 -31.64 -8.57 22.31
N LEU A 9 -30.35 -8.63 22.48
CA LEU A 9 -29.65 -8.18 23.68
C LEU A 9 -28.99 -6.84 23.38
N ILE A 10 -29.65 -5.77 23.80
CA ILE A 10 -29.10 -4.41 23.77
C ILE A 10 -28.20 -4.25 24.98
N LEU A 11 -26.88 -4.14 24.74
CA LEU A 11 -25.91 -3.84 25.78
C LEU A 11 -25.51 -2.35 25.67
N LEU A 12 -26.05 -1.58 26.61
CA LEU A 12 -25.70 -0.18 26.88
C LEU A 12 -24.29 -0.13 27.49
N LEU A 13 -23.35 0.56 26.86
CA LEU A 13 -22.06 0.89 27.45
C LEU A 13 -22.02 2.39 27.82
N PRO A 14 -21.53 2.72 29.02
CA PRO A 14 -21.45 4.10 29.48
C PRO A 14 -20.23 4.84 28.90
N VAL A 15 -20.48 6.08 28.56
CA VAL A 15 -19.51 7.11 28.17
C VAL A 15 -18.73 7.55 29.42
N PHE A 16 -17.42 7.37 29.41
CA PHE A 16 -16.51 8.03 30.36
C PHE A 16 -15.93 9.30 29.75
N LEU A 17 -16.45 10.42 30.21
CA LEU A 17 -15.83 11.74 30.07
C LEU A 17 -14.84 11.93 31.24
N THR A 18 -13.59 12.09 30.95
CA THR A 18 -12.57 12.68 31.82
C THR A 18 -11.69 13.54 30.93
N GLY A 19 -11.64 14.84 31.04
CA GLY A 19 -11.39 15.71 32.18
C GLY A 19 -10.10 16.48 31.88
N CYS A 20 -10.25 17.72 31.35
CA CYS A 20 -9.15 18.67 31.12
C CYS A 20 -8.42 19.00 32.41
N ALA A 21 -7.09 18.97 32.40
CA ALA A 21 -6.29 19.72 33.35
C ALA A 21 -5.44 20.74 32.61
N ARG A 22 -5.81 21.99 32.79
CA ARG A 22 -5.13 23.19 32.30
C ARG A 22 -4.19 23.65 33.40
N ALA A 23 -2.89 23.56 33.20
CA ALA A 23 -1.92 24.21 34.09
C ALA A 23 -1.50 25.55 33.46
N GLN A 24 -1.99 26.63 34.02
CA GLN A 24 -1.41 27.97 33.87
C GLN A 24 -0.26 28.11 34.86
N GLY A 25 0.92 28.47 34.37
CA GLY A 25 2.04 28.89 35.15
C GLY A 25 2.73 30.04 34.44
N ALA A 26 2.34 31.25 34.82
CA ALA A 26 3.07 32.46 34.46
C ALA A 26 4.28 32.57 35.36
N LEU A 27 5.41 32.98 34.81
CA LEU A 27 6.43 33.85 35.43
C LEU A 27 7.44 34.25 34.35
N ALA A 28 7.47 35.52 34.02
CA ALA A 28 8.55 36.13 33.29
C ALA A 28 9.72 36.42 34.25
N PRO A 29 10.94 36.37 33.76
CA PRO A 29 11.95 37.32 34.20
C PRO A 29 12.58 38.09 33.03
N THR A 30 12.55 39.33 33.22
CA THR A 30 13.43 40.47 32.88
C THR A 30 14.74 40.12 32.20
N GLY A 31 14.95 40.77 31.08
CA GLY A 31 16.07 41.35 30.42
C GLY A 31 17.50 40.87 30.73
N GLU A 32 18.13 40.45 29.64
CA GLU A 32 19.56 40.73 29.45
C GLU A 32 19.83 40.75 27.94
N SER A 33 20.31 41.89 27.50
CA SER A 33 20.77 42.15 26.16
C SER A 33 22.01 41.28 25.90
N SER A 34 21.89 40.30 25.00
CA SER A 34 23.05 39.58 24.49
C SER A 34 23.36 40.02 23.05
N PRO A 35 24.63 40.16 22.70
CA PRO A 35 25.06 40.85 21.49
C PRO A 35 24.64 40.03 20.22
N ALA A 36 24.43 40.79 19.16
CA ALA A 36 24.15 40.28 17.82
C ALA A 36 25.10 39.12 17.46
N GLN A 37 24.55 37.90 17.42
CA GLN A 37 25.22 36.81 16.73
C GLN A 37 25.05 37.09 15.21
N GLU A 38 26.20 37.45 14.66
CA GLU A 38 26.46 37.46 13.21
C GLU A 38 26.03 36.12 12.65
N MET A 39 24.94 36.12 11.89
CA MET A 39 24.44 34.94 11.18
C MET A 39 25.53 34.52 10.20
N ALA A 40 26.23 33.44 10.51
CA ALA A 40 27.11 32.78 9.58
C ALA A 40 26.26 32.38 8.32
N PRO A 41 26.84 32.52 7.12
CA PRO A 41 26.15 32.10 5.90
C PRO A 41 25.75 30.63 6.06
N ILE A 42 24.47 30.34 5.83
CA ILE A 42 23.98 28.95 5.71
C ILE A 42 24.69 28.40 4.47
N GLU A 43 25.77 27.64 4.69
CA GLU A 43 26.34 26.80 3.65
C GLU A 43 25.26 25.83 3.21
N SER A 44 24.64 26.15 2.08
CA SER A 44 23.75 25.24 1.35
C SER A 44 24.60 24.05 0.95
N ASN A 45 24.48 22.96 1.71
CA ASN A 45 25.15 21.70 1.39
C ASN A 45 24.60 21.21 0.04
N PRO A 46 25.41 21.16 -1.05
CA PRO A 46 24.95 20.76 -2.36
C PRO A 46 24.59 19.29 -2.49
N ASP A 47 24.79 18.48 -1.45
CA ASP A 47 24.53 17.04 -1.46
C ASP A 47 23.09 16.63 -1.15
N GLN A 48 22.13 17.55 -1.07
CA GLN A 48 20.72 17.21 -0.84
C GLN A 48 19.85 17.10 -2.11
N PHE A 49 20.44 17.05 -3.30
CA PHE A 49 19.71 16.61 -4.49
C PHE A 49 19.69 15.06 -4.57
N LEU A 50 19.06 14.40 -3.61
CA LEU A 50 18.54 13.06 -3.88
C LEU A 50 17.57 13.21 -5.05
N PRO A 51 17.70 12.43 -6.14
CA PRO A 51 16.78 12.51 -7.26
C PRO A 51 15.37 12.28 -6.72
N GLN A 52 14.56 13.36 -6.70
CA GLN A 52 13.17 13.26 -6.29
C GLN A 52 12.46 12.39 -7.31
N VAL A 53 12.09 11.19 -6.87
CA VAL A 53 11.30 10.28 -7.70
C VAL A 53 10.00 10.99 -8.04
N GLU A 54 9.68 11.11 -9.32
CA GLU A 54 8.42 11.68 -9.80
C GLU A 54 7.25 10.87 -9.19
N PRO A 55 6.39 11.47 -8.33
CA PRO A 55 5.34 10.73 -7.62
C PRO A 55 4.42 9.93 -8.55
N ALA A 56 4.08 10.49 -9.71
CA ALA A 56 3.24 9.85 -10.72
C ALA A 56 3.83 8.50 -11.23
N SER A 57 5.16 8.32 -11.17
CA SER A 57 5.79 7.07 -11.57
C SER A 57 5.65 5.95 -10.54
N LEU A 58 5.27 6.27 -9.30
CA LEU A 58 5.01 5.31 -8.23
C LEU A 58 3.56 4.81 -8.23
N GLU A 59 2.63 5.61 -8.73
CA GLU A 59 1.19 5.30 -8.73
C GLU A 59 0.87 3.93 -9.34
N PRO A 60 1.40 3.52 -10.52
CA PRO A 60 1.08 2.22 -11.07
C PRO A 60 1.55 1.06 -10.20
N ILE A 61 2.61 1.25 -9.39
CA ILE A 61 3.10 0.23 -8.45
C ILE A 61 2.15 0.10 -7.26
N ILE A 62 1.75 1.24 -6.68
CA ILE A 62 0.81 1.30 -5.54
C ILE A 62 -0.53 0.71 -5.97
N ASN A 63 -1.08 1.20 -7.09
CA ASN A 63 -2.36 0.74 -7.63
C ASN A 63 -2.33 -0.75 -8.02
N TYR A 64 -1.18 -1.28 -8.45
CA TYR A 64 -1.02 -2.71 -8.72
C TYR A 64 -1.13 -3.55 -7.45
N VAL A 65 -0.49 -3.12 -6.35
CA VAL A 65 -0.57 -3.82 -5.07
C VAL A 65 -2.00 -3.77 -4.51
N ASP A 66 -2.67 -2.63 -4.61
CA ASP A 66 -4.08 -2.49 -4.22
C ASP A 66 -4.99 -3.34 -5.12
N GLY A 67 -4.72 -3.36 -6.43
CA GLY A 67 -5.41 -4.21 -7.39
C GLY A 67 -5.24 -5.71 -7.11
N LEU A 68 -4.09 -6.15 -6.58
CA LEU A 68 -3.91 -7.52 -6.10
C LEU A 68 -4.87 -7.86 -4.95
N ASN A 69 -5.09 -6.93 -4.01
CA ASN A 69 -6.03 -7.13 -2.91
C ASN A 69 -7.47 -7.24 -3.42
N LEU A 70 -7.87 -6.40 -4.35
CA LEU A 70 -9.19 -6.47 -4.98
C LEU A 70 -9.36 -7.75 -5.80
N ALA A 71 -8.30 -8.20 -6.49
CA ALA A 71 -8.32 -9.46 -7.23
C ALA A 71 -8.52 -10.69 -6.33
N LEU A 72 -8.15 -10.64 -5.04
CA LEU A 72 -8.45 -11.70 -4.07
C LEU A 72 -9.95 -11.80 -3.74
N THR A 73 -10.74 -10.80 -4.05
CA THR A 73 -12.21 -10.79 -3.91
C THR A 73 -12.95 -11.02 -5.24
N GLY A 74 -12.20 -11.19 -6.32
CA GLY A 74 -12.75 -11.45 -7.67
C GLY A 74 -12.89 -10.21 -8.57
N ASP A 75 -12.47 -9.02 -8.11
CA ASP A 75 -12.41 -7.82 -8.97
C ASP A 75 -11.00 -7.66 -9.57
N PHE A 76 -10.89 -8.01 -10.86
CA PHE A 76 -9.62 -7.95 -11.60
C PHE A 76 -9.43 -6.65 -12.39
N SER A 77 -10.46 -5.80 -12.46
CA SER A 77 -10.47 -4.60 -13.32
C SER A 77 -9.38 -3.59 -12.88
N PRO A 78 -9.23 -3.27 -11.58
CA PRO A 78 -8.18 -2.34 -11.13
C PRO A 78 -6.78 -2.87 -11.44
N LEU A 79 -6.55 -4.18 -11.21
CA LEU A 79 -5.26 -4.81 -11.49
C LEU A 79 -4.88 -4.72 -12.97
N ARG A 80 -5.84 -4.90 -13.87
CA ARG A 80 -5.63 -4.82 -15.31
C ARG A 80 -5.41 -3.38 -15.79
N ALA A 81 -6.06 -2.40 -15.16
CA ALA A 81 -5.95 -0.98 -15.52
C ALA A 81 -4.57 -0.39 -15.25
N THR A 82 -3.79 -0.96 -14.34
CA THR A 82 -2.46 -0.43 -13.96
C THR A 82 -1.35 -0.81 -14.92
N ALA A 83 -1.59 -1.74 -15.85
CA ALA A 83 -0.55 -2.38 -16.64
C ALA A 83 -0.77 -2.22 -18.14
N LEU A 84 0.34 -2.14 -18.87
CA LEU A 84 0.34 -2.17 -20.33
C LEU A 84 -0.07 -3.55 -20.84
N VAL A 85 -0.73 -3.57 -21.98
CA VAL A 85 -1.03 -4.81 -22.72
C VAL A 85 0.27 -5.57 -22.97
N GLY A 86 0.27 -6.88 -22.67
CA GLY A 86 1.45 -7.73 -22.78
C GLY A 86 2.39 -7.69 -21.57
N CYS A 87 2.03 -6.99 -20.50
CA CYS A 87 2.76 -7.09 -19.23
C CYS A 87 2.68 -8.51 -18.66
N GLY A 88 3.83 -9.11 -18.35
CA GLY A 88 3.89 -10.38 -17.62
C GLY A 88 3.22 -10.29 -16.23
N CYS A 89 3.14 -9.08 -15.68
CA CYS A 89 2.46 -8.79 -14.40
C CYS A 89 0.96 -9.16 -14.41
N LEU A 90 0.32 -9.22 -15.59
CA LEU A 90 -1.09 -9.63 -15.73
C LEU A 90 -1.30 -11.16 -15.64
N ALA A 91 -0.24 -11.96 -15.64
CA ALA A 91 -0.36 -13.41 -15.51
C ALA A 91 -1.04 -13.82 -14.19
N ILE A 92 -0.80 -13.06 -13.11
CA ILE A 92 -1.45 -13.31 -11.82
C ILE A 92 -2.97 -13.07 -11.89
N ALA A 93 -3.43 -12.02 -12.59
CA ALA A 93 -4.84 -11.75 -12.79
C ALA A 93 -5.52 -12.91 -13.51
N ASN A 94 -4.92 -13.39 -14.61
CA ASN A 94 -5.44 -14.51 -15.38
C ASN A 94 -5.49 -15.80 -14.57
N ARG A 95 -4.46 -16.05 -13.73
CA ARG A 95 -4.40 -17.22 -12.86
C ARG A 95 -5.51 -17.18 -11.79
N LEU A 96 -5.70 -16.03 -11.14
CA LEU A 96 -6.77 -15.86 -10.16
C LEU A 96 -8.16 -15.98 -10.78
N GLU A 97 -8.40 -15.33 -11.92
CA GLU A 97 -9.66 -15.42 -12.64
C GLU A 97 -10.03 -16.86 -13.02
N ASN A 98 -9.04 -17.65 -13.49
CA ASN A 98 -9.26 -19.06 -13.75
C ASN A 98 -9.56 -19.87 -12.48
N LEU A 99 -8.91 -19.53 -11.36
CA LEU A 99 -9.14 -20.19 -10.08
C LEU A 99 -10.56 -19.91 -9.56
N PHE A 100 -11.07 -18.68 -9.69
CA PHE A 100 -12.42 -18.31 -9.27
C PHE A 100 -13.54 -19.03 -10.03
N LYS A 101 -13.25 -19.67 -11.18
CA LYS A 101 -14.23 -20.53 -11.88
C LYS A 101 -14.59 -21.79 -11.10
N SER A 102 -13.73 -22.24 -10.18
CA SER A 102 -13.89 -23.53 -9.48
C SER A 102 -13.67 -23.47 -7.97
N ALA A 103 -13.25 -22.33 -7.45
CA ALA A 103 -12.92 -22.16 -6.05
C ALA A 103 -13.11 -20.70 -5.63
N SER A 104 -13.14 -20.45 -4.33
CA SER A 104 -13.03 -19.12 -3.74
C SER A 104 -11.71 -19.00 -2.98
N LEU A 105 -11.37 -17.78 -2.59
CA LEU A 105 -10.21 -17.48 -1.76
C LEU A 105 -10.67 -16.96 -0.41
N ILE A 106 -9.92 -17.32 0.63
CA ILE A 106 -10.09 -16.76 1.97
C ILE A 106 -8.74 -16.30 2.53
N GLY A 107 -8.78 -15.26 3.34
CA GLY A 107 -7.57 -14.61 3.83
C GLY A 107 -6.85 -13.88 2.69
N GLY A 108 -5.60 -13.57 2.94
CA GLY A 108 -4.76 -12.86 1.98
C GLY A 108 -4.82 -11.36 2.12
N ASN A 109 -3.64 -10.78 2.09
CA ASN A 109 -3.43 -9.34 1.97
C ASN A 109 -2.04 -9.11 1.39
N TYR A 110 -1.93 -8.20 0.45
CA TYR A 110 -0.68 -7.69 -0.08
C TYR A 110 -0.45 -6.29 0.49
N LYS A 111 0.66 -6.09 1.18
CA LYS A 111 1.05 -4.80 1.75
C LYS A 111 2.38 -4.37 1.16
N LEU A 112 2.40 -3.18 0.57
CA LEU A 112 3.63 -2.57 0.10
C LEU A 112 4.55 -2.26 1.30
N ALA A 113 5.73 -2.89 1.32
CA ALA A 113 6.70 -2.72 2.39
C ALA A 113 7.77 -1.67 2.04
N SER A 114 8.26 -1.68 0.79
CA SER A 114 9.20 -0.66 0.32
C SER A 114 9.22 -0.54 -1.20
N ILE A 115 9.59 0.66 -1.67
CA ILE A 115 9.91 0.96 -3.08
C ILE A 115 11.25 1.68 -3.11
N LYS A 116 12.17 1.21 -3.94
CA LYS A 116 13.47 1.84 -4.15
C LYS A 116 13.72 2.01 -5.65
N LEU A 117 14.01 3.22 -6.09
CA LEU A 117 14.41 3.49 -7.47
C LEU A 117 15.74 2.80 -7.77
N GLU A 118 15.81 2.01 -8.85
CA GLU A 118 17.03 1.35 -9.35
C GLU A 118 17.57 2.02 -10.61
N LYS A 119 16.64 2.42 -11.51
CA LYS A 119 17.02 3.11 -12.76
C LYS A 119 16.03 4.23 -13.02
N ASP A 120 16.56 5.42 -13.27
CA ASP A 120 15.79 6.61 -13.59
C ASP A 120 16.00 6.98 -15.07
N GLY A 121 15.01 6.71 -15.89
CA GLY A 121 14.98 7.11 -17.28
C GLY A 121 13.76 7.97 -17.59
N GLN A 122 13.87 8.82 -18.59
CA GLN A 122 12.86 9.81 -18.95
C GLN A 122 11.48 9.18 -19.24
N ASN A 123 11.45 8.05 -19.95
CA ASN A 123 10.22 7.37 -20.38
C ASN A 123 10.04 5.99 -19.76
N GLN A 124 11.01 5.53 -18.98
CA GLN A 124 10.95 4.24 -18.30
C GLN A 124 11.80 4.29 -17.03
N LYS A 125 11.22 3.82 -15.95
CA LYS A 125 11.91 3.69 -14.65
C LYS A 125 11.83 2.25 -14.17
N SER A 126 12.80 1.82 -13.35
CA SER A 126 12.71 0.55 -12.64
C SER A 126 12.86 0.75 -11.15
N PHE A 127 12.09 -0.02 -10.41
CA PHE A 127 12.02 0.04 -8.96
C PHE A 127 12.16 -1.35 -8.36
N LYS A 128 12.99 -1.47 -7.34
CA LYS A 128 12.97 -2.62 -6.44
C LYS A 128 11.80 -2.45 -5.48
N VAL A 129 10.87 -3.38 -5.52
CA VAL A 129 9.63 -3.34 -4.74
C VAL A 129 9.59 -4.56 -3.83
N VAL A 130 9.30 -4.32 -2.56
CA VAL A 130 9.08 -5.39 -1.58
C VAL A 130 7.64 -5.32 -1.12
N VAL A 131 6.96 -6.46 -1.19
CA VAL A 131 5.57 -6.63 -0.80
C VAL A 131 5.46 -7.76 0.22
N ASP A 132 4.83 -7.49 1.34
CA ASP A 132 4.47 -8.52 2.31
C ASP A 132 3.12 -9.14 1.90
N ARG A 133 3.08 -10.45 1.77
CA ARG A 133 1.86 -11.21 1.50
C ARG A 133 1.51 -12.08 2.70
N SER A 134 0.30 -11.97 3.21
CA SER A 134 -0.22 -12.92 4.19
C SER A 134 -0.65 -14.23 3.53
N GLU A 135 -0.91 -15.26 4.32
CA GLU A 135 -1.36 -16.56 3.83
C GLU A 135 -2.70 -16.43 3.09
N ILE A 136 -2.80 -17.08 1.93
CA ILE A 136 -4.00 -17.16 1.09
C ILE A 136 -4.39 -18.63 0.98
N ARG A 137 -5.64 -18.94 1.28
CA ARG A 137 -6.20 -20.28 1.16
C ARG A 137 -7.21 -20.35 0.02
N ARG A 138 -7.21 -21.48 -0.66
CA ARG A 138 -8.22 -21.87 -1.63
C ARG A 138 -9.29 -22.68 -0.92
N VAL A 139 -10.57 -22.41 -1.23
CA VAL A 139 -11.73 -23.20 -0.80
C VAL A 139 -12.38 -23.76 -2.05
N ASP A 140 -12.46 -25.07 -2.17
CA ASP A 140 -13.12 -25.72 -3.30
C ASP A 140 -14.66 -25.76 -3.11
N LYS A 141 -15.37 -26.27 -4.11
CA LYS A 141 -16.84 -26.43 -4.09
C LYS A 141 -17.37 -27.38 -3.02
N PHE A 142 -16.51 -28.16 -2.39
CA PHE A 142 -16.84 -29.07 -1.28
C PHE A 142 -16.41 -28.52 0.08
N ASN A 143 -16.01 -27.23 0.13
CA ASN A 143 -15.52 -26.56 1.33
C ASN A 143 -14.18 -27.10 1.87
N HIS A 144 -13.43 -27.86 1.08
CA HIS A 144 -12.08 -28.25 1.48
C HIS A 144 -11.15 -27.05 1.31
N GLN A 145 -10.40 -26.77 2.38
CA GLN A 145 -9.42 -25.68 2.41
C GLN A 145 -8.02 -26.22 2.16
N SER A 146 -7.27 -25.51 1.34
CA SER A 146 -5.84 -25.77 1.13
C SER A 146 -5.07 -24.45 1.05
N ILE A 147 -3.81 -24.44 1.51
CA ILE A 147 -2.95 -23.27 1.36
C ILE A 147 -2.63 -23.13 -0.13
N LEU A 148 -3.03 -22.01 -0.72
CA LEU A 148 -2.65 -21.63 -2.07
C LEU A 148 -1.29 -20.96 -2.12
N TRP A 149 -1.08 -20.01 -1.21
CA TRP A 149 0.20 -19.33 -0.99
C TRP A 149 0.41 -19.07 0.49
N SER A 150 1.56 -19.50 0.99
CA SER A 150 1.99 -19.18 2.37
C SER A 150 2.34 -17.70 2.51
N ALA A 151 2.29 -17.20 3.73
CA ALA A 151 2.79 -15.87 4.05
C ALA A 151 4.26 -15.73 3.61
N SER A 152 4.60 -14.63 2.96
CA SER A 152 5.97 -14.39 2.47
C SER A 152 6.23 -12.94 2.16
N LYS A 153 7.50 -12.58 2.18
CA LYS A 153 8.00 -11.31 1.63
C LYS A 153 8.44 -11.55 0.19
N ILE A 154 7.83 -10.81 -0.73
CA ILE A 154 8.07 -10.92 -2.18
C ILE A 154 8.90 -9.70 -2.60
N SER A 155 10.02 -9.93 -3.28
CA SER A 155 10.90 -8.88 -3.75
C SER A 155 11.06 -9.00 -5.26
N ASN A 156 10.53 -8.03 -6.01
CA ASN A 156 10.56 -7.98 -7.46
C ASN A 156 11.07 -6.64 -7.97
N THR A 157 11.57 -6.61 -9.20
CA THR A 157 11.83 -5.37 -9.93
C THR A 157 10.60 -5.03 -10.77
N PHE A 158 10.03 -3.86 -10.53
CA PHE A 158 8.91 -3.31 -11.29
C PHE A 158 9.42 -2.33 -12.32
N ILE A 159 9.00 -2.49 -13.56
CA ILE A 159 9.35 -1.60 -14.65
C ILE A 159 8.10 -0.82 -15.05
N VAL A 160 8.14 0.50 -14.88
CA VAL A 160 7.07 1.41 -15.31
C VAL A 160 7.50 2.15 -16.57
N LYS A 161 6.55 2.40 -17.47
CA LYS A 161 6.79 3.09 -18.73
C LYS A 161 5.72 4.17 -18.95
N ARG A 162 6.14 5.32 -19.47
CA ARG A 162 5.21 6.38 -19.87
C ARG A 162 4.51 6.01 -21.17
N SER A 163 3.17 6.06 -21.19
CA SER A 163 2.33 5.75 -22.33
C SER A 163 1.10 6.65 -22.32
N GLY A 164 0.84 7.40 -23.40
CA GLY A 164 -0.30 8.31 -23.48
C GLY A 164 -0.33 9.39 -22.39
N GLY A 165 0.84 9.83 -21.90
CA GLY A 165 0.95 10.81 -20.82
C GLY A 165 0.89 10.25 -19.41
N ALA A 166 0.48 9.01 -19.22
CA ALA A 166 0.42 8.32 -17.93
C ALA A 166 1.59 7.34 -17.75
N TRP A 167 1.97 7.06 -16.52
CA TRP A 167 2.85 5.95 -16.18
C TRP A 167 2.02 4.66 -16.02
N LEU A 168 2.47 3.58 -16.62
CA LEU A 168 1.85 2.26 -16.52
C LEU A 168 2.90 1.18 -16.26
N LEU A 169 2.49 0.12 -15.60
CA LEU A 169 3.36 -1.03 -15.34
C LEU A 169 3.64 -1.78 -16.66
N ARG A 170 4.92 -1.91 -16.98
CA ARG A 170 5.41 -2.56 -18.21
C ARG A 170 5.75 -4.03 -17.95
N ASP A 171 6.36 -4.32 -16.78
CA ASP A 171 6.82 -5.67 -16.44
C ASP A 171 7.11 -5.79 -14.94
N THR A 172 7.12 -7.03 -14.44
CA THR A 172 7.60 -7.42 -13.11
C THR A 172 8.55 -8.62 -13.24
N LYS A 173 9.72 -8.54 -12.59
CA LYS A 173 10.79 -9.58 -12.66
C LYS A 173 11.28 -9.94 -11.27
#